data_b7ffd9bd9b9c882dcf74c0746ee41191
#
_entry.id   b7ffd9bd9b9c882dcf74c0746ee41191
#
_cell.length_a   1.000
_cell.length_b   1.000
_cell.length_c   1.000
_cell.angle_alpha   90.00
_cell.angle_beta   90.00
_cell.angle_gamma   90.00
#
_symmetry.space_group_name_H-M   'P 1'
#
loop_
_entity.id
_entity.type
_entity.pdbx_description
1 polymer ?
#
loop_
_entity_poly.entity_id
_entity_poly.type
_entity_poly.pdbx_seq_one_letter_code
_entity_poly.pdbx_strand_id
1 'polypeptide(L)'
;MKKLIAILLCVVALITPVMAEGSSNQTELVVGSTTPMTGSFATDAWSLNASDMDVRELIHGYELSSWSSAEATYIMNPTVVKDFVAYSMGGPHTYTITLQDDLKWSDGSAVTAWDYAFSILLSSCPEVAELGGSNGSLSQIQGVDAYGKGKAKGISGVTVPNDRTLKITMTKEYEPHFFYLGLFYIKPYPISEIAPGCSVKSGANGIYIDGTFTAETLKTNLLDPEKGYATHPSVVSGPYILKEYDASEVKATFELNPNFKGDVNGNKPSIEKIVFRYIPSDKVAEEVKNGNVDLMNRVTAKDSIDTLLKESSVESTSYPRSGLAFISFCCEQPTVSAAAVRQAISYCFDKAAFAEEIVGDYGEVPNGFYGKGQWMVQLLNGELEAPEKMPAAKKAQLKQLSLNSIRGYSFDLDAAAKLLDRYGWKVGADGVRENKGVKLELTLAYPKGSAVAEAFGPTLVDTLNEVGIKLTLEAVEPNDLLRQYYRQDERSCDMIFMATNFNVVYDPAENYATDDAHQTVYNRTALKDDNLYNSAVQMRKTVPGDLAGYCARWLNFQNHLMMYAPVIPAYTNDYYDFYVSGLKDYDVTSYQTWSKAIVGATLG
;
A
#
# COMPACT_ATOMS: atom_id res chain seq x y z
N MET A 1 38.26 42.34 -72.38
CA MET A 1 38.63 41.14 -71.77
C MET A 1 38.84 41.39 -70.30
N LYS A 2 37.77 41.34 -69.52
CA LYS A 2 37.72 41.79 -68.15
C LYS A 2 37.87 40.56 -67.22
N LYS A 3 38.88 40.59 -66.35
CA LYS A 3 39.11 39.63 -65.29
C LYS A 3 38.19 39.97 -64.13
N LEU A 4 37.33 39.03 -63.70
CA LEU A 4 36.61 39.12 -62.44
C LEU A 4 37.47 38.46 -61.36
N ILE A 5 37.77 39.25 -60.34
CA ILE A 5 38.38 38.78 -59.10
C ILE A 5 37.24 38.50 -58.13
N ALA A 6 37.12 37.25 -57.69
CA ALA A 6 36.21 36.85 -56.63
C ALA A 6 36.93 36.97 -55.28
N ILE A 7 36.42 37.87 -54.43
CA ILE A 7 36.88 38.03 -53.04
C ILE A 7 36.07 37.05 -52.17
N LEU A 8 36.79 36.07 -51.61
CA LEU A 8 36.27 35.12 -50.64
C LEU A 8 36.30 35.80 -49.25
N LEU A 9 35.17 36.25 -48.74
CA LEU A 9 35.03 36.69 -47.36
C LEU A 9 34.86 35.46 -46.43
N CYS A 10 35.94 35.14 -45.68
CA CYS A 10 35.83 34.24 -44.53
C CYS A 10 35.15 34.93 -43.37
N VAL A 11 33.91 34.60 -43.12
CA VAL A 11 33.23 34.97 -41.84
C VAL A 11 33.69 33.94 -40.80
N VAL A 12 34.58 34.36 -39.92
CA VAL A 12 34.91 33.65 -38.69
C VAL A 12 33.77 33.90 -37.71
N ALA A 13 32.87 32.97 -37.58
CA ALA A 13 31.90 32.98 -36.50
C ALA A 13 32.63 32.66 -35.19
N LEU A 14 32.83 33.68 -34.37
CA LEU A 14 33.16 33.51 -32.96
C LEU A 14 31.98 32.83 -32.26
N ILE A 15 32.08 31.52 -32.05
CA ILE A 15 31.20 30.82 -31.13
C ILE A 15 31.66 31.19 -29.73
N THR A 16 31.04 32.19 -29.15
CA THR A 16 31.07 32.38 -27.69
C THR A 16 30.25 31.25 -27.06
N PRO A 17 30.79 30.48 -26.10
CA PRO A 17 29.95 29.62 -25.33
C PRO A 17 28.98 30.50 -24.55
N VAL A 18 27.71 30.42 -24.90
CA VAL A 18 26.63 30.89 -24.01
C VAL A 18 26.67 29.97 -22.81
N MET A 19 27.30 30.44 -21.74
CA MET A 19 27.08 29.90 -20.42
C MET A 19 25.60 30.14 -20.17
N ALA A 20 24.81 29.07 -20.19
CA ALA A 20 23.46 29.14 -19.71
C ALA A 20 23.52 29.45 -18.21
N GLU A 21 23.35 30.73 -17.84
CA GLU A 21 22.87 31.08 -16.53
C GLU A 21 21.43 30.62 -16.45
N GLY A 22 21.28 29.35 -16.08
CA GLY A 22 19.98 28.76 -15.82
C GLY A 22 19.56 28.98 -14.38
N SER A 23 19.11 30.17 -14.05
CA SER A 23 18.05 30.26 -13.05
C SER A 23 16.73 30.32 -13.83
N SER A 24 16.29 29.21 -14.38
CA SER A 24 14.90 29.04 -14.72
C SER A 24 14.16 28.89 -13.38
N ASN A 25 13.27 29.81 -13.04
CA ASN A 25 12.20 29.52 -12.09
C ASN A 25 11.42 28.36 -12.69
N GLN A 26 11.81 27.14 -12.34
CA GLN A 26 11.13 25.94 -12.82
C GLN A 26 9.85 25.83 -11.98
N THR A 27 8.71 26.10 -12.61
CA THR A 27 7.39 26.04 -11.95
C THR A 27 6.70 24.68 -12.17
N GLU A 28 7.28 23.82 -13.01
CA GLU A 28 6.79 22.49 -13.36
C GLU A 28 7.76 21.40 -12.85
N LEU A 29 7.21 20.35 -12.26
CA LEU A 29 7.94 19.16 -11.82
C LEU A 29 7.44 17.94 -12.61
N VAL A 30 8.35 17.26 -13.31
CA VAL A 30 8.05 16.00 -14.00
C VAL A 30 8.38 14.83 -13.09
N VAL A 31 7.35 14.05 -12.70
CA VAL A 31 7.47 12.89 -11.81
C VAL A 31 7.30 11.61 -12.61
N GLY A 32 8.23 10.67 -12.47
CA GLY A 32 8.19 9.35 -13.07
C GLY A 32 7.79 8.25 -12.10
N SER A 33 7.08 7.23 -12.59
CA SER A 33 6.79 5.99 -11.86
C SER A 33 6.91 4.77 -12.77
N THR A 34 7.42 3.66 -12.25
CA THR A 34 7.46 2.38 -12.98
C THR A 34 6.13 1.61 -12.94
N THR A 35 5.14 2.12 -12.23
CA THR A 35 3.79 1.57 -12.19
C THR A 35 2.87 2.41 -13.07
N PRO A 36 2.21 1.86 -14.10
CA PRO A 36 1.30 2.65 -14.94
C PRO A 36 0.03 3.02 -14.18
N MET A 37 -0.47 4.24 -14.38
CA MET A 37 -1.80 4.66 -13.92
C MET A 37 -2.90 3.92 -14.70
N THR A 38 -4.03 3.63 -14.04
CA THR A 38 -5.18 2.95 -14.66
C THR A 38 -6.39 3.87 -14.88
N GLY A 39 -6.35 5.11 -14.36
CA GLY A 39 -7.47 6.04 -14.44
C GLY A 39 -8.49 5.90 -13.29
N SER A 40 -8.19 5.10 -12.27
CA SER A 40 -9.05 4.93 -11.09
C SER A 40 -8.68 5.94 -10.00
N PHE A 41 -9.02 7.21 -10.21
CA PHE A 41 -8.57 8.33 -9.38
C PHE A 41 -9.57 8.80 -8.31
N ALA A 42 -10.78 8.24 -8.24
CA ALA A 42 -11.75 8.65 -7.22
C ALA A 42 -11.54 7.91 -5.89
N THR A 43 -11.76 6.61 -5.86
CA THR A 43 -11.73 5.80 -4.63
C THR A 43 -10.84 4.57 -4.79
N ASP A 44 -10.51 3.92 -3.67
CA ASP A 44 -9.77 2.65 -3.64
C ASP A 44 -10.64 1.41 -3.89
N ALA A 45 -11.94 1.61 -4.08
CA ALA A 45 -12.89 0.51 -4.26
C ALA A 45 -12.56 -0.39 -5.47
N TRP A 46 -12.04 0.18 -6.56
CA TRP A 46 -11.75 -0.55 -7.80
C TRP A 46 -10.27 -0.73 -8.12
N SER A 47 -9.38 0.03 -7.48
CA SER A 47 -7.93 -0.06 -7.72
C SER A 47 -7.13 0.25 -6.47
N LEU A 48 -6.16 -0.61 -6.17
CA LEU A 48 -5.10 -0.38 -5.19
C LEU A 48 -3.72 -0.18 -5.88
N ASN A 49 -3.73 0.16 -7.16
CA ASN A 49 -2.55 0.49 -7.94
C ASN A 49 -1.80 1.68 -7.30
N ALA A 50 -0.49 1.57 -7.15
CA ALA A 50 0.31 2.56 -6.43
C ALA A 50 0.26 3.96 -7.08
N SER A 51 0.29 4.03 -8.42
CA SER A 51 0.23 5.31 -9.14
C SER A 51 -1.16 5.94 -9.10
N ASP A 52 -2.25 5.14 -9.12
CA ASP A 52 -3.60 5.66 -8.90
C ASP A 52 -3.76 6.19 -7.46
N MET A 53 -3.15 5.52 -6.47
CA MET A 53 -3.11 6.00 -5.07
C MET A 53 -2.37 7.33 -4.96
N ASP A 54 -1.24 7.50 -5.65
CA ASP A 54 -0.51 8.78 -5.68
C ASP A 54 -1.36 9.90 -6.27
N VAL A 55 -2.07 9.64 -7.38
CA VAL A 55 -3.01 10.63 -7.95
C VAL A 55 -4.10 10.97 -6.94
N ARG A 56 -4.71 9.98 -6.27
CA ARG A 56 -5.74 10.22 -5.24
C ARG A 56 -5.22 11.06 -4.07
N GLU A 57 -3.94 10.91 -3.68
CA GLU A 57 -3.36 11.75 -2.64
C GLU A 57 -3.15 13.20 -3.10
N LEU A 58 -2.87 13.43 -4.38
CA LEU A 58 -2.74 14.79 -4.94
C LEU A 58 -4.09 15.50 -5.04
N ILE A 59 -5.19 14.81 -5.38
CA ILE A 59 -6.48 15.45 -5.67
C ILE A 59 -7.53 15.33 -4.57
N HIS A 60 -7.38 14.40 -3.63
CA HIS A 60 -8.30 14.21 -2.49
C HIS A 60 -7.55 14.39 -1.17
N GLY A 61 -7.88 15.45 -0.46
CA GLY A 61 -7.35 15.78 0.85
C GLY A 61 -8.45 15.75 1.93
N TYR A 62 -8.15 16.40 3.05
CA TYR A 62 -9.06 16.59 4.17
C TYR A 62 -9.55 15.29 4.81
N GLU A 63 -8.69 14.27 4.89
CA GLU A 63 -8.96 13.11 5.73
C GLU A 63 -9.20 13.52 7.19
N LEU A 64 -10.17 12.88 7.86
CA LEU A 64 -10.51 13.19 9.27
C LEU A 64 -9.38 12.80 10.24
N SER A 65 -8.60 11.77 9.91
CA SER A 65 -7.43 11.35 10.68
C SER A 65 -6.24 11.11 9.75
N SER A 66 -5.04 11.27 10.27
CA SER A 66 -3.79 11.05 9.53
C SER A 66 -2.76 10.36 10.41
N TRP A 67 -1.82 9.64 9.80
CA TRP A 67 -0.69 9.05 10.51
C TRP A 67 0.27 10.12 11.00
N SER A 68 0.73 9.98 12.23
CA SER A 68 1.80 10.79 12.83
C SER A 68 3.00 9.92 13.16
N SER A 69 4.12 10.10 12.47
CA SER A 69 5.37 9.39 12.78
C SER A 69 5.89 9.77 14.16
N ALA A 70 5.70 11.01 14.61
CA ALA A 70 6.11 11.47 15.94
C ALA A 70 5.36 10.78 17.08
N GLU A 71 4.09 10.43 16.87
CA GLU A 71 3.27 9.73 17.87
C GLU A 71 3.18 8.21 17.59
N ALA A 72 3.75 7.73 16.46
CA ALA A 72 3.65 6.37 15.94
C ALA A 72 2.21 5.82 15.96
N THR A 73 1.24 6.69 15.64
CA THR A 73 -0.18 6.38 15.63
C THR A 73 -0.96 7.35 14.73
N TYR A 74 -2.24 7.04 14.49
CA TYR A 74 -3.15 8.00 13.88
C TYR A 74 -3.54 9.08 14.87
N ILE A 75 -3.64 10.31 14.38
CA ILE A 75 -4.18 11.47 15.09
C ILE A 75 -5.35 12.04 14.29
N MET A 76 -6.27 12.71 14.96
CA MET A 76 -7.27 13.52 14.24
C MET A 76 -6.55 14.68 13.55
N ASN A 77 -6.87 14.90 12.27
CA ASN A 77 -6.24 15.93 11.44
C ASN A 77 -6.64 17.34 11.93
N PRO A 78 -5.74 18.13 12.54
CA PRO A 78 -6.11 19.41 13.13
C PRO A 78 -6.48 20.49 12.09
N THR A 79 -6.05 20.33 10.85
CA THR A 79 -6.44 21.20 9.73
C THR A 79 -7.91 21.03 9.36
N VAL A 80 -8.47 19.85 9.61
CA VAL A 80 -9.83 19.44 9.23
C VAL A 80 -10.77 19.39 10.44
N VAL A 81 -10.32 18.82 11.56
CA VAL A 81 -11.10 18.54 12.74
C VAL A 81 -10.84 19.59 13.83
N LYS A 82 -11.87 20.32 14.19
CA LYS A 82 -11.86 21.33 15.26
C LYS A 82 -12.00 20.72 16.65
N ASP A 83 -12.85 19.69 16.77
CA ASP A 83 -13.12 19.01 18.03
C ASP A 83 -13.45 17.53 17.79
N PHE A 84 -13.00 16.66 18.70
CA PHE A 84 -13.23 15.23 18.67
C PHE A 84 -13.56 14.72 20.06
N VAL A 85 -14.75 14.16 20.23
CA VAL A 85 -15.23 13.63 21.50
C VAL A 85 -15.63 12.17 21.36
N ALA A 86 -15.00 11.31 22.16
CA ALA A 86 -15.39 9.92 22.30
C ALA A 86 -16.34 9.76 23.49
N TYR A 87 -17.44 9.07 23.29
CA TYR A 87 -18.45 8.84 24.32
C TYR A 87 -18.86 7.37 24.37
N SER A 88 -18.81 6.78 25.57
CA SER A 88 -19.34 5.44 25.85
C SER A 88 -19.95 5.41 27.26
N MET A 89 -21.18 4.90 27.35
CA MET A 89 -21.84 4.62 28.65
C MET A 89 -22.11 3.13 28.83
N GLY A 90 -21.05 2.31 28.65
CA GLY A 90 -21.15 0.84 28.72
C GLY A 90 -21.82 0.19 27.51
N GLY A 91 -22.03 0.95 26.45
CA GLY A 91 -22.46 0.53 25.12
C GLY A 91 -21.36 0.76 24.06
N PRO A 92 -21.69 0.64 22.77
CA PRO A 92 -20.79 0.98 21.68
C PRO A 92 -20.28 2.42 21.76
N HIS A 93 -19.03 2.67 21.40
CA HIS A 93 -18.49 4.03 21.37
C HIS A 93 -19.12 4.86 20.26
N THR A 94 -19.53 6.06 20.61
CA THR A 94 -19.96 7.09 19.65
C THR A 94 -18.94 8.20 19.64
N TYR A 95 -18.44 8.51 18.46
CA TYR A 95 -17.49 9.58 18.22
C TYR A 95 -18.20 10.77 17.60
N THR A 96 -18.02 11.95 18.19
CA THR A 96 -18.52 13.21 17.64
C THR A 96 -17.35 13.98 17.09
N ILE A 97 -17.39 14.30 15.81
CA ILE A 97 -16.37 14.99 15.04
C ILE A 97 -16.94 16.34 14.62
N THR A 98 -16.29 17.43 15.01
CA THR A 98 -16.65 18.78 14.58
C THR A 98 -15.61 19.29 13.62
N LEU A 99 -16.02 19.67 12.41
CA LEU A 99 -15.14 20.15 11.34
C LEU A 99 -14.77 21.62 11.55
N GLN A 100 -13.61 22.03 11.01
CA GLN A 100 -13.22 23.43 10.84
C GLN A 100 -14.22 24.16 9.93
N ASP A 101 -14.31 25.48 10.08
CA ASP A 101 -15.36 26.28 9.43
C ASP A 101 -15.04 26.68 7.98
N ASP A 102 -13.77 26.55 7.56
CA ASP A 102 -13.19 27.16 6.35
C ASP A 102 -12.71 26.12 5.30
N LEU A 103 -13.16 24.88 5.40
CA LEU A 103 -12.85 23.84 4.41
C LEU A 103 -13.58 24.10 3.09
N LYS A 104 -12.86 24.03 1.97
CA LYS A 104 -13.39 24.31 0.63
C LYS A 104 -13.00 23.25 -0.38
N TRP A 105 -13.91 23.00 -1.29
CA TRP A 105 -13.63 22.32 -2.54
C TRP A 105 -12.83 23.21 -3.50
N SER A 106 -12.28 22.63 -4.56
CA SER A 106 -11.51 23.35 -5.59
C SER A 106 -12.32 24.43 -6.34
N ASP A 107 -13.64 24.30 -6.40
CA ASP A 107 -14.56 25.28 -6.98
C ASP A 107 -14.94 26.42 -5.99
N GLY A 108 -14.46 26.37 -4.74
CA GLY A 108 -14.72 27.34 -3.69
C GLY A 108 -15.96 27.05 -2.84
N SER A 109 -16.77 26.06 -3.18
CA SER A 109 -17.89 25.62 -2.35
C SER A 109 -17.41 25.00 -1.03
N ALA A 110 -18.27 25.00 0.01
CA ALA A 110 -17.88 24.52 1.33
C ALA A 110 -17.84 22.98 1.38
N VAL A 111 -16.79 22.41 1.99
CA VAL A 111 -16.77 21.01 2.43
C VAL A 111 -17.49 20.91 3.78
N THR A 112 -18.42 19.97 3.90
CA THR A 112 -19.31 19.82 5.04
C THR A 112 -19.33 18.38 5.60
N ALA A 113 -19.97 18.18 6.73
CA ALA A 113 -20.17 16.85 7.31
C ALA A 113 -21.02 15.92 6.41
N TRP A 114 -21.83 16.49 5.51
CA TRP A 114 -22.62 15.73 4.53
C TRP A 114 -21.74 15.06 3.47
N ASP A 115 -20.61 15.66 3.11
CA ASP A 115 -19.66 15.10 2.13
C ASP A 115 -18.95 13.88 2.71
N TYR A 116 -18.58 13.90 4.00
CA TYR A 116 -18.04 12.71 4.70
C TYR A 116 -19.12 11.63 4.91
N ALA A 117 -20.35 12.02 5.20
CA ALA A 117 -21.47 11.08 5.28
C ALA A 117 -21.71 10.41 3.92
N PHE A 118 -21.63 11.16 2.81
CA PHE A 118 -21.68 10.60 1.47
C PHE A 118 -20.54 9.61 1.22
N SER A 119 -19.30 9.94 1.61
CA SER A 119 -18.15 9.05 1.48
C SER A 119 -18.37 7.71 2.19
N ILE A 120 -18.94 7.73 3.40
CA ILE A 120 -19.25 6.50 4.15
C ILE A 120 -20.33 5.68 3.43
N LEU A 121 -21.38 6.34 2.91
CA LEU A 121 -22.44 5.68 2.13
C LEU A 121 -21.88 5.10 0.83
N LEU A 122 -21.12 5.86 0.07
CA LEU A 122 -20.51 5.43 -1.21
C LEU A 122 -19.59 4.23 -1.01
N SER A 123 -18.67 4.30 -0.04
CA SER A 123 -17.71 3.21 0.23
C SER A 123 -18.35 1.94 0.78
N SER A 124 -19.62 1.99 1.13
CA SER A 124 -20.33 0.86 1.77
C SER A 124 -21.55 0.38 0.98
N CYS A 125 -21.91 1.05 -0.13
CA CYS A 125 -23.16 0.74 -0.84
C CYS A 125 -23.07 -0.56 -1.65
N PRO A 126 -24.22 -1.28 -1.82
CA PRO A 126 -24.26 -2.50 -2.62
C PRO A 126 -23.96 -2.27 -4.10
N GLU A 127 -24.25 -1.07 -4.63
CA GLU A 127 -24.01 -0.68 -6.02
C GLU A 127 -22.52 -0.72 -6.38
N VAL A 128 -21.63 -0.41 -5.44
CA VAL A 128 -20.17 -0.56 -5.61
C VAL A 128 -19.81 -2.02 -5.81
N ALA A 129 -20.34 -2.93 -4.98
CA ALA A 129 -20.09 -4.37 -5.13
C ALA A 129 -20.71 -4.95 -6.41
N GLU A 130 -21.89 -4.48 -6.82
CA GLU A 130 -22.54 -4.86 -8.09
C GLU A 130 -21.65 -4.52 -9.29
N LEU A 131 -20.91 -3.41 -9.22
CA LEU A 131 -19.96 -2.96 -10.26
C LEU A 131 -18.53 -3.50 -10.08
N GLY A 132 -18.35 -4.53 -9.25
CA GLY A 132 -17.07 -5.21 -9.04
C GLY A 132 -16.10 -4.49 -8.10
N GLY A 133 -16.56 -3.45 -7.40
CA GLY A 133 -15.77 -2.73 -6.39
C GLY A 133 -15.86 -3.38 -5.00
N SER A 134 -14.95 -2.97 -4.10
CA SER A 134 -14.95 -3.38 -2.70
C SER A 134 -15.76 -2.38 -1.85
N ASN A 135 -16.73 -2.88 -1.07
CA ASN A 135 -17.59 -2.06 -0.21
C ASN A 135 -17.51 -2.41 1.29
N GLY A 136 -16.49 -3.16 1.71
CA GLY A 136 -16.38 -3.69 3.08
C GLY A 136 -15.47 -2.91 4.03
N SER A 137 -14.82 -1.83 3.59
CA SER A 137 -13.76 -1.15 4.34
C SER A 137 -14.19 -0.50 5.66
N LEU A 138 -15.47 -0.19 5.83
CA LEU A 138 -16.03 0.49 7.01
C LEU A 138 -16.99 -0.40 7.83
N SER A 139 -16.88 -1.72 7.75
CA SER A 139 -17.75 -2.72 8.41
C SER A 139 -17.84 -2.56 9.94
N GLN A 140 -16.84 -1.92 10.56
CA GLN A 140 -16.82 -1.59 11.99
C GLN A 140 -17.82 -0.50 12.40
N ILE A 141 -18.38 0.26 11.47
CA ILE A 141 -19.42 1.24 11.74
C ILE A 141 -20.77 0.52 11.83
N GLN A 142 -21.55 0.81 12.88
CA GLN A 142 -22.84 0.19 13.09
C GLN A 142 -23.78 0.42 11.90
N GLY A 143 -24.33 -0.68 11.35
CA GLY A 143 -25.28 -0.65 10.24
C GLY A 143 -24.66 -0.70 8.85
N VAL A 144 -23.35 -0.54 8.70
CA VAL A 144 -22.65 -0.64 7.40
C VAL A 144 -22.85 -2.02 6.76
N ASP A 145 -22.69 -3.10 7.52
CA ASP A 145 -22.87 -4.47 6.99
C ASP A 145 -24.29 -4.72 6.46
N ALA A 146 -25.31 -4.23 7.15
CA ALA A 146 -26.69 -4.36 6.71
C ALA A 146 -26.97 -3.52 5.45
N TYR A 147 -26.41 -2.33 5.37
CA TYR A 147 -26.51 -1.43 4.22
C TYR A 147 -25.78 -2.02 3.00
N GLY A 148 -24.54 -2.44 3.14
CA GLY A 148 -23.74 -3.01 2.06
C GLY A 148 -24.29 -4.31 1.47
N LYS A 149 -25.08 -5.06 2.27
CA LYS A 149 -25.82 -6.25 1.82
C LYS A 149 -27.22 -5.92 1.26
N GLY A 150 -27.58 -4.64 1.11
CA GLY A 150 -28.91 -4.20 0.64
C GLY A 150 -30.07 -4.51 1.61
N LYS A 151 -29.77 -4.87 2.88
CA LYS A 151 -30.78 -5.18 3.90
C LYS A 151 -31.31 -3.95 4.64
N ALA A 152 -30.62 -2.82 4.51
CA ALA A 152 -31.01 -1.52 5.07
C ALA A 152 -30.87 -0.42 4.00
N LYS A 153 -31.72 0.61 4.08
CA LYS A 153 -31.67 1.76 3.15
C LYS A 153 -30.62 2.82 3.54
N GLY A 154 -29.97 2.65 4.69
CA GLY A 154 -28.99 3.59 5.20
C GLY A 154 -28.18 3.01 6.34
N ILE A 155 -27.28 3.81 6.88
CA ILE A 155 -26.29 3.41 7.90
C ILE A 155 -26.73 3.99 9.25
N SER A 156 -27.22 3.14 10.15
CA SER A 156 -27.78 3.55 11.44
C SER A 156 -26.76 4.14 12.41
N GLY A 157 -25.50 3.76 12.30
CA GLY A 157 -24.41 4.23 13.16
C GLY A 157 -23.89 5.63 12.84
N VAL A 158 -24.40 6.28 11.79
CA VAL A 158 -23.92 7.61 11.39
C VAL A 158 -25.06 8.62 11.41
N THR A 159 -24.80 9.80 11.97
CA THR A 159 -25.75 10.93 11.93
C THR A 159 -25.02 12.25 11.68
N VAL A 160 -25.69 13.18 11.01
CA VAL A 160 -25.21 14.53 10.71
C VAL A 160 -26.18 15.54 11.35
N PRO A 161 -25.90 16.02 12.59
CA PRO A 161 -26.75 16.98 13.29
C PRO A 161 -26.79 18.36 12.63
N ASN A 162 -25.72 18.77 11.98
CA ASN A 162 -25.55 20.02 11.23
C ASN A 162 -24.38 19.92 10.26
N ASP A 163 -24.18 20.92 9.42
CA ASP A 163 -23.16 20.94 8.35
C ASP A 163 -21.71 20.74 8.83
N ARG A 164 -21.45 20.88 10.13
CA ARG A 164 -20.10 20.77 10.70
C ARG A 164 -19.92 19.59 11.65
N THR A 165 -20.97 18.84 11.93
CA THR A 165 -20.89 17.77 12.92
C THR A 165 -21.27 16.43 12.34
N LEU A 166 -20.35 15.47 12.45
CA LEU A 166 -20.55 14.07 12.11
C LEU A 166 -20.48 13.24 13.40
N LYS A 167 -21.43 12.34 13.60
CA LYS A 167 -21.41 11.36 14.70
C LYS A 167 -21.32 9.96 14.12
N ILE A 168 -20.38 9.16 14.61
CA ILE A 168 -20.14 7.79 14.16
C ILE A 168 -20.18 6.86 15.37
N THR A 169 -21.02 5.84 15.32
CA THR A 169 -21.15 4.79 16.34
C THR A 169 -20.56 3.50 15.79
N MET A 170 -19.61 2.92 16.53
CA MET A 170 -18.95 1.67 16.15
C MET A 170 -19.76 0.45 16.57
N THR A 171 -19.50 -0.70 15.96
CA THR A 171 -20.02 -1.99 16.45
C THR A 171 -19.31 -2.40 17.74
N LYS A 172 -19.98 -3.14 18.61
CA LYS A 172 -19.43 -3.56 19.91
C LYS A 172 -18.26 -4.56 19.75
N GLU A 173 -18.28 -5.34 18.69
CA GLU A 173 -17.28 -6.36 18.40
C GLU A 173 -15.90 -5.77 18.09
N TYR A 174 -15.87 -4.52 17.66
CA TYR A 174 -14.66 -3.80 17.28
C TYR A 174 -13.90 -3.19 18.46
N GLU A 175 -14.43 -3.25 19.67
CA GLU A 175 -13.81 -2.58 20.82
C GLU A 175 -13.25 -3.56 21.86
N PRO A 176 -12.05 -3.29 22.39
CA PRO A 176 -11.08 -2.25 21.98
C PRO A 176 -10.43 -2.54 20.62
N HIS A 177 -10.03 -1.50 19.89
CA HIS A 177 -9.29 -1.63 18.66
C HIS A 177 -8.07 -0.70 18.67
N PHE A 178 -6.86 -1.26 18.52
CA PHE A 178 -5.61 -0.49 18.62
C PHE A 178 -5.57 0.69 17.64
N PHE A 179 -6.00 0.46 16.40
CA PHE A 179 -6.01 1.48 15.34
C PHE A 179 -7.35 2.22 15.21
N TYR A 180 -8.11 2.40 16.28
CA TYR A 180 -9.44 2.99 16.19
C TYR A 180 -9.48 4.35 15.48
N LEU A 181 -8.42 5.18 15.63
CA LEU A 181 -8.33 6.47 14.91
C LEU A 181 -8.03 6.28 13.42
N GLY A 182 -7.36 5.21 13.02
CA GLY A 182 -7.15 4.87 11.61
C GLY A 182 -8.46 4.59 10.85
N LEU A 183 -9.52 4.21 11.57
CA LEU A 183 -10.85 4.00 11.01
C LEU A 183 -11.50 5.31 10.53
N PHE A 184 -10.98 6.46 10.96
CA PHE A 184 -11.40 7.79 10.52
C PHE A 184 -10.53 8.37 9.39
N TYR A 185 -9.70 7.55 8.72
CA TYR A 185 -9.05 7.95 7.48
C TYR A 185 -10.09 8.00 6.36
N ILE A 186 -11.01 8.95 6.47
CA ILE A 186 -12.13 9.18 5.57
C ILE A 186 -11.97 10.55 4.93
N LYS A 187 -11.90 10.60 3.61
CA LYS A 187 -11.85 11.81 2.79
C LYS A 187 -13.26 12.18 2.31
N PRO A 188 -13.60 13.46 2.11
CA PRO A 188 -14.89 13.86 1.57
C PRO A 188 -14.96 13.58 0.07
N TYR A 189 -16.15 13.22 -0.43
CA TYR A 189 -16.45 13.12 -1.86
C TYR A 189 -17.65 14.00 -2.25
N PRO A 190 -17.60 14.66 -3.45
CA PRO A 190 -18.64 15.58 -3.88
C PRO A 190 -19.84 14.79 -4.46
N ILE A 191 -20.96 14.74 -3.72
CA ILE A 191 -22.17 14.05 -4.18
C ILE A 191 -22.73 14.67 -5.45
N SER A 192 -22.57 15.99 -5.65
CA SER A 192 -23.00 16.71 -6.87
C SER A 192 -22.42 16.14 -8.15
N GLU A 193 -21.18 15.65 -8.10
CA GLU A 193 -20.47 15.10 -9.25
C GLU A 193 -20.76 13.61 -9.44
N ILE A 194 -20.74 12.85 -8.34
CA ILE A 194 -20.85 11.37 -8.37
C ILE A 194 -22.31 10.91 -8.49
N ALA A 195 -23.22 11.61 -7.86
CA ALA A 195 -24.64 11.28 -7.84
C ALA A 195 -25.51 12.56 -8.02
N PRO A 196 -25.43 13.25 -9.17
CA PRO A 196 -26.18 14.47 -9.43
C PRO A 196 -27.69 14.25 -9.25
N GLY A 197 -28.34 15.19 -8.56
CA GLY A 197 -29.76 15.10 -8.21
C GLY A 197 -30.07 14.29 -6.96
N CYS A 198 -29.06 13.67 -6.32
CA CYS A 198 -29.17 13.05 -5.01
C CYS A 198 -28.69 13.99 -3.89
N SER A 199 -29.10 13.68 -2.66
CA SER A 199 -28.59 14.34 -1.45
C SER A 199 -28.49 13.36 -0.30
N VAL A 200 -27.58 13.59 0.64
CA VAL A 200 -27.54 12.82 1.89
C VAL A 200 -28.54 13.42 2.87
N LYS A 201 -29.28 12.55 3.53
CA LYS A 201 -30.18 12.89 4.63
C LYS A 201 -29.77 12.15 5.90
N SER A 202 -30.10 12.75 7.05
CA SER A 202 -29.91 12.13 8.36
C SER A 202 -31.27 12.08 9.08
N GLY A 203 -31.66 10.89 9.50
CA GLY A 203 -32.97 10.65 10.16
C GLY A 203 -32.83 9.73 11.37
N ALA A 204 -33.96 9.24 11.88
CA ALA A 204 -34.01 8.36 13.05
C ALA A 204 -33.24 7.03 12.85
N ASN A 205 -33.07 6.58 11.62
CA ASN A 205 -32.35 5.35 11.24
C ASN A 205 -30.95 5.61 10.67
N GLY A 206 -30.36 6.77 10.98
CA GLY A 206 -29.03 7.16 10.49
C GLY A 206 -29.06 7.92 9.18
N ILE A 207 -27.93 7.86 8.44
CA ILE A 207 -27.78 8.54 7.13
C ILE A 207 -28.26 7.65 5.99
N TYR A 208 -28.76 8.28 4.92
CA TYR A 208 -29.16 7.60 3.69
C TYR A 208 -29.06 8.56 2.49
N ILE A 209 -29.01 8.01 1.27
CA ILE A 209 -29.09 8.79 0.03
C ILE A 209 -30.56 8.98 -0.34
N ASP A 210 -30.96 10.24 -0.49
CA ASP A 210 -32.29 10.67 -0.98
C ASP A 210 -32.15 11.04 -2.45
N GLY A 211 -32.99 10.45 -3.30
CA GLY A 211 -32.92 10.55 -4.76
C GLY A 211 -32.78 9.19 -5.44
N THR A 212 -32.64 9.21 -6.77
CA THR A 212 -32.42 7.98 -7.56
C THR A 212 -30.94 7.63 -7.61
N PHE A 213 -30.51 6.76 -6.70
CA PHE A 213 -29.15 6.27 -6.63
C PHE A 213 -29.12 4.77 -6.95
N THR A 214 -28.41 4.38 -8.00
CA THR A 214 -28.36 3.02 -8.54
C THR A 214 -26.97 2.72 -9.09
N ALA A 215 -26.67 1.44 -9.40
CA ALA A 215 -25.45 1.05 -10.09
C ALA A 215 -25.26 1.82 -11.42
N GLU A 216 -26.34 2.10 -12.18
CA GLU A 216 -26.26 2.92 -13.40
C GLU A 216 -25.85 4.37 -13.11
N THR A 217 -26.25 4.94 -11.97
CA THR A 217 -25.77 6.26 -11.52
C THR A 217 -24.24 6.27 -11.38
N LEU A 218 -23.67 5.27 -10.70
CA LEU A 218 -22.22 5.15 -10.53
C LEU A 218 -21.51 4.82 -11.85
N LYS A 219 -22.09 3.93 -12.66
CA LYS A 219 -21.52 3.58 -13.96
C LYS A 219 -21.40 4.80 -14.87
N THR A 220 -22.42 5.67 -14.89
CA THR A 220 -22.48 6.85 -15.78
C THR A 220 -21.64 8.02 -15.26
N ASN A 221 -21.72 8.33 -13.94
CA ASN A 221 -21.11 9.55 -13.43
C ASN A 221 -19.77 9.32 -12.74
N LEU A 222 -19.50 8.10 -12.26
CA LEU A 222 -18.25 7.77 -11.60
C LEU A 222 -17.31 6.99 -12.52
N LEU A 223 -17.78 5.90 -13.15
CA LEU A 223 -16.91 4.93 -13.82
C LEU A 223 -16.85 5.09 -15.36
N ASP A 224 -17.59 6.01 -15.96
CA ASP A 224 -17.49 6.27 -17.40
C ASP A 224 -16.06 6.72 -17.75
N PRO A 225 -15.35 6.02 -18.67
CA PRO A 225 -13.95 6.31 -18.94
C PRO A 225 -13.69 7.65 -19.63
N GLU A 226 -14.71 8.24 -20.28
CA GLU A 226 -14.57 9.49 -21.05
C GLU A 226 -14.93 10.73 -20.23
N LYS A 227 -15.79 10.60 -19.21
CA LYS A 227 -16.33 11.74 -18.47
C LYS A 227 -16.64 11.47 -16.99
N GLY A 228 -16.48 10.21 -16.54
CA GLY A 228 -16.76 9.83 -15.16
C GLY A 228 -15.77 10.43 -14.17
N TYR A 229 -16.25 10.73 -12.99
CA TYR A 229 -15.46 11.36 -11.93
C TYR A 229 -14.21 10.55 -11.55
N ALA A 230 -14.19 9.23 -11.76
CA ALA A 230 -13.00 8.42 -11.50
C ALA A 230 -11.80 8.82 -12.34
N THR A 231 -12.01 9.13 -13.62
CA THR A 231 -10.95 9.50 -14.57
C THR A 231 -10.84 11.01 -14.76
N HIS A 232 -11.95 11.73 -14.58
CA HIS A 232 -12.06 13.18 -14.81
C HIS A 232 -12.64 13.91 -13.58
N PRO A 233 -11.96 13.89 -12.41
CA PRO A 233 -12.44 14.53 -11.20
C PRO A 233 -12.46 16.05 -11.34
N SER A 234 -13.66 16.64 -11.42
CA SER A 234 -13.90 18.06 -11.67
C SER A 234 -13.82 18.93 -10.42
N VAL A 235 -14.33 18.42 -9.29
CA VAL A 235 -14.35 19.09 -7.99
C VAL A 235 -13.59 18.25 -6.98
N VAL A 236 -12.49 18.76 -6.43
CA VAL A 236 -11.56 18.00 -5.60
C VAL A 236 -11.22 18.75 -4.30
N SER A 237 -10.74 18.04 -3.30
CA SER A 237 -10.40 18.58 -1.97
C SER A 237 -8.89 18.61 -1.68
N GLY A 238 -8.07 18.06 -2.58
CA GLY A 238 -6.63 17.91 -2.37
C GLY A 238 -5.79 19.12 -2.72
N PRO A 239 -4.47 19.04 -2.55
CA PRO A 239 -3.53 20.11 -2.86
C PRO A 239 -3.47 20.49 -4.33
N TYR A 240 -3.84 19.57 -5.23
CA TYR A 240 -3.80 19.78 -6.68
C TYR A 240 -5.14 19.45 -7.33
N ILE A 241 -5.32 19.97 -8.55
CA ILE A 241 -6.46 19.72 -9.45
C ILE A 241 -5.92 18.96 -10.65
N LEU A 242 -6.51 17.81 -11.01
CA LEU A 242 -6.21 17.11 -12.24
C LEU A 242 -6.73 17.93 -13.43
N LYS A 243 -5.85 18.32 -14.34
CA LYS A 243 -6.20 19.09 -15.54
C LYS A 243 -6.40 18.20 -16.76
N GLU A 244 -5.58 17.16 -16.87
CA GLU A 244 -5.58 16.25 -18.01
C GLU A 244 -5.06 14.88 -17.60
N TYR A 245 -5.66 13.83 -18.12
CA TYR A 245 -5.12 12.47 -18.08
C TYR A 245 -5.16 11.88 -19.49
N ASP A 246 -3.98 11.59 -20.03
CA ASP A 246 -3.81 10.89 -21.30
C ASP A 246 -3.54 9.40 -21.03
N ALA A 247 -4.57 8.58 -21.23
CA ALA A 247 -4.47 7.15 -21.03
C ALA A 247 -3.55 6.44 -22.04
N SER A 248 -3.34 7.04 -23.24
CA SER A 248 -2.47 6.46 -24.28
C SER A 248 -0.98 6.67 -23.97
N GLU A 249 -0.63 7.80 -23.37
CA GLU A 249 0.73 8.12 -22.91
C GLU A 249 0.94 7.74 -21.43
N VAL A 250 -0.13 7.35 -20.73
CA VAL A 250 -0.15 7.09 -19.27
C VAL A 250 0.47 8.29 -18.53
N LYS A 251 -0.08 9.47 -18.77
CA LYS A 251 0.41 10.76 -18.28
C LYS A 251 -0.73 11.60 -17.70
N ALA A 252 -0.51 12.18 -16.53
CA ALA A 252 -1.45 13.08 -15.86
C ALA A 252 -0.79 14.43 -15.57
N THR A 253 -1.54 15.53 -15.73
CA THR A 253 -1.08 16.89 -15.47
C THR A 253 -1.93 17.53 -14.38
N PHE A 254 -1.28 18.14 -13.40
CA PHE A 254 -1.91 18.75 -12.24
C PHE A 254 -1.49 20.21 -12.09
N GLU A 255 -2.41 21.03 -11.57
CA GLU A 255 -2.16 22.42 -11.17
C GLU A 255 -2.57 22.62 -9.69
N LEU A 256 -2.02 23.65 -9.05
CA LEU A 256 -2.34 23.99 -7.67
C LEU A 256 -3.85 24.18 -7.45
N ASN A 257 -4.34 23.66 -6.32
CA ASN A 257 -5.67 24.00 -5.82
C ASN A 257 -5.58 25.23 -4.92
N PRO A 258 -6.02 26.42 -5.36
CA PRO A 258 -5.91 27.65 -4.57
C PRO A 258 -6.78 27.65 -3.32
N ASN A 259 -7.77 26.75 -3.25
CA ASN A 259 -8.69 26.62 -2.13
C ASN A 259 -8.24 25.58 -1.08
N PHE A 260 -7.14 24.86 -1.33
CA PHE A 260 -6.63 23.89 -0.37
C PHE A 260 -6.13 24.60 0.90
N LYS A 261 -6.67 24.19 2.04
CA LYS A 261 -6.36 24.82 3.33
C LYS A 261 -4.96 24.44 3.84
N GLY A 262 -4.53 23.23 3.58
CA GLY A 262 -3.26 22.63 4.01
C GLY A 262 -3.40 21.14 4.34
N ASP A 263 -2.25 20.46 4.45
CA ASP A 263 -2.13 19.09 4.92
C ASP A 263 -2.33 19.00 6.46
N VAL A 264 -2.07 17.81 7.05
CA VAL A 264 -2.16 17.61 8.51
C VAL A 264 -1.23 18.50 9.32
N ASN A 265 -0.14 18.99 8.74
CA ASN A 265 0.82 19.90 9.35
C ASN A 265 0.54 21.38 9.00
N GLY A 266 -0.48 21.64 8.18
CA GLY A 266 -0.83 22.97 7.69
C GLY A 266 0.01 23.42 6.49
N ASN A 267 0.84 22.56 5.89
CA ASN A 267 1.62 22.89 4.71
C ASN A 267 0.72 23.05 3.48
N LYS A 268 1.11 23.98 2.60
CA LYS A 268 0.48 24.21 1.31
C LYS A 268 1.50 24.00 0.19
N PRO A 269 1.08 23.41 -0.96
CA PRO A 269 1.99 23.19 -2.06
C PRO A 269 2.46 24.53 -2.67
N SER A 270 3.71 24.56 -3.13
CA SER A 270 4.34 25.71 -3.81
C SER A 270 4.67 25.43 -5.27
N ILE A 271 4.80 24.16 -5.67
CA ILE A 271 5.08 23.75 -7.05
C ILE A 271 3.82 23.93 -7.87
N GLU A 272 3.85 24.82 -8.87
CA GLU A 272 2.64 25.24 -9.59
C GLU A 272 2.03 24.15 -10.44
N LYS A 273 2.89 23.29 -11.04
CA LYS A 273 2.47 22.26 -11.97
C LYS A 273 3.22 20.97 -11.75
N ILE A 274 2.51 19.84 -11.77
CA ILE A 274 3.09 18.49 -11.75
C ILE A 274 2.66 17.75 -13.02
N VAL A 275 3.63 17.11 -13.68
CA VAL A 275 3.39 16.14 -14.76
C VAL A 275 3.80 14.77 -14.23
N PHE A 276 2.85 13.87 -14.04
CA PHE A 276 3.10 12.51 -13.58
C PHE A 276 2.97 11.51 -14.73
N ARG A 277 4.01 10.72 -14.98
CA ARG A 277 4.06 9.82 -16.15
C ARG A 277 4.65 8.45 -15.83
N TYR A 278 4.23 7.45 -16.58
CA TYR A 278 4.79 6.11 -16.56
C TYR A 278 6.16 6.07 -17.25
N ILE A 279 7.12 5.38 -16.64
CA ILE A 279 8.45 5.13 -17.17
C ILE A 279 8.71 3.60 -17.11
N PRO A 280 8.95 2.92 -18.24
CA PRO A 280 9.36 1.52 -18.22
C PRO A 280 10.61 1.30 -17.36
N SER A 281 10.66 0.20 -16.60
CA SER A 281 11.73 -0.05 -15.62
C SER A 281 13.14 -0.06 -16.25
N ASP A 282 13.27 -0.54 -17.50
CA ASP A 282 14.52 -0.55 -18.26
C ASP A 282 14.94 0.82 -18.80
N LYS A 283 14.06 1.84 -18.72
CA LYS A 283 14.31 3.22 -19.16
C LYS A 283 14.61 4.20 -18.03
N VAL A 284 14.43 3.79 -16.78
CA VAL A 284 14.54 4.68 -15.61
C VAL A 284 15.86 5.46 -15.61
N ALA A 285 17.00 4.77 -15.71
CA ALA A 285 18.31 5.43 -15.67
C ALA A 285 18.54 6.38 -16.85
N GLU A 286 18.06 6.02 -18.05
CA GLU A 286 18.15 6.86 -19.26
C GLU A 286 17.31 8.14 -19.11
N GLU A 287 16.05 8.03 -18.69
CA GLU A 287 15.12 9.16 -18.57
C GLU A 287 15.58 10.17 -17.51
N VAL A 288 16.07 9.69 -16.37
CA VAL A 288 16.62 10.55 -15.31
C VAL A 288 17.90 11.26 -15.77
N LYS A 289 18.85 10.54 -16.37
CA LYS A 289 20.14 11.12 -16.85
C LYS A 289 19.94 12.15 -17.96
N ASN A 290 18.94 11.96 -18.81
CA ASN A 290 18.62 12.91 -19.88
C ASN A 290 17.84 14.14 -19.38
N GLY A 291 17.47 14.21 -18.10
CA GLY A 291 16.65 15.29 -17.55
C GLY A 291 15.21 15.30 -18.05
N ASN A 292 14.69 14.15 -18.49
CA ASN A 292 13.29 13.99 -18.93
C ASN A 292 12.34 13.77 -17.74
N VAL A 293 12.89 13.49 -16.56
CA VAL A 293 12.19 13.28 -15.29
C VAL A 293 12.95 14.01 -14.20
N ASP A 294 12.26 14.88 -13.46
CA ASP A 294 12.83 15.66 -12.36
C ASP A 294 12.81 14.89 -11.02
N LEU A 295 11.84 14.00 -10.84
CA LEU A 295 11.71 13.11 -9.70
C LEU A 295 11.27 11.72 -10.16
N MET A 296 12.14 10.73 -10.02
CA MET A 296 11.80 9.32 -10.22
C MET A 296 11.60 8.65 -8.88
N ASN A 297 10.36 8.19 -8.59
CA ASN A 297 10.02 7.65 -7.28
C ASN A 297 10.04 6.11 -7.24
N ARG A 298 10.32 5.55 -6.05
CA ARG A 298 10.22 4.10 -5.72
C ARG A 298 11.01 3.19 -6.65
N VAL A 299 12.21 3.60 -7.04
CA VAL A 299 13.11 2.74 -7.84
C VAL A 299 13.58 1.58 -6.97
N THR A 300 13.46 0.36 -7.50
CA THR A 300 13.89 -0.90 -6.83
C THR A 300 14.80 -1.75 -7.69
N ALA A 301 14.94 -1.43 -8.98
CA ALA A 301 15.79 -2.17 -9.91
C ALA A 301 17.28 -1.88 -9.60
N LYS A 302 18.02 -2.90 -9.18
CA LYS A 302 19.44 -2.83 -8.79
C LYS A 302 20.28 -2.07 -9.80
N ASP A 303 20.22 -2.43 -11.08
CA ASP A 303 21.04 -1.82 -12.14
C ASP A 303 20.74 -0.31 -12.32
N SER A 304 19.49 0.08 -12.17
CA SER A 304 19.10 1.50 -12.21
C SER A 304 19.65 2.26 -11.02
N ILE A 305 19.57 1.68 -9.81
CA ILE A 305 20.09 2.29 -8.57
C ILE A 305 21.61 2.41 -8.68
N ASP A 306 22.33 1.34 -9.04
CA ASP A 306 23.80 1.33 -9.24
C ASP A 306 24.27 2.39 -10.25
N THR A 307 23.48 2.64 -11.28
CA THR A 307 23.76 3.61 -12.31
C THR A 307 23.54 5.04 -11.81
N LEU A 308 22.38 5.31 -11.19
CA LEU A 308 21.98 6.65 -10.79
C LEU A 308 22.72 7.17 -9.55
N LEU A 309 23.13 6.29 -8.63
CA LEU A 309 23.98 6.67 -7.49
C LEU A 309 25.36 7.21 -7.89
N LYS A 310 25.81 6.93 -9.12
CA LYS A 310 27.08 7.45 -9.68
C LYS A 310 26.90 8.76 -10.43
N GLU A 311 25.67 9.20 -10.63
CA GLU A 311 25.35 10.38 -11.43
C GLU A 311 25.37 11.65 -10.57
N SER A 312 26.35 12.53 -10.82
CA SER A 312 26.55 13.73 -10.00
C SER A 312 25.51 14.84 -10.20
N SER A 313 24.70 14.74 -11.25
CA SER A 313 23.63 15.69 -11.58
C SER A 313 22.30 15.41 -10.85
N VAL A 314 22.24 14.30 -10.12
CA VAL A 314 21.01 13.77 -9.49
C VAL A 314 21.24 13.62 -8.00
N GLU A 315 20.32 14.12 -7.18
CA GLU A 315 20.26 13.82 -5.75
C GLU A 315 19.42 12.54 -5.53
N SER A 316 19.61 11.87 -4.42
CA SER A 316 18.86 10.68 -4.08
C SER A 316 18.52 10.63 -2.59
N THR A 317 17.41 9.99 -2.29
CA THR A 317 17.05 9.57 -0.94
C THR A 317 16.59 8.12 -0.97
N SER A 318 16.79 7.40 0.12
CA SER A 318 16.27 6.04 0.27
C SER A 318 15.46 5.92 1.55
N TYR A 319 14.46 5.05 1.51
CA TYR A 319 13.62 4.78 2.67
C TYR A 319 13.12 3.33 2.65
N PRO A 320 12.95 2.71 3.84
CA PRO A 320 12.57 1.31 3.93
C PRO A 320 11.19 1.05 3.32
N ARG A 321 11.06 0.01 2.52
CA ARG A 321 9.77 -0.45 2.01
C ARG A 321 8.98 -1.13 3.13
N SER A 322 7.69 -0.78 3.26
CA SER A 322 6.77 -1.43 4.20
C SER A 322 6.27 -2.81 3.73
N GLY A 323 6.96 -3.44 2.79
CA GLY A 323 6.58 -4.70 2.18
C GLY A 323 7.75 -5.66 2.03
N LEU A 324 7.43 -6.85 1.49
CA LEU A 324 8.41 -7.89 1.21
C LEU A 324 7.98 -8.74 0.02
N ALA A 325 8.96 -9.45 -0.56
CA ALA A 325 8.71 -10.59 -1.43
C ALA A 325 8.68 -11.89 -0.60
N PHE A 326 7.85 -12.84 -0.99
CA PHE A 326 7.64 -14.07 -0.24
C PHE A 326 7.06 -15.19 -1.10
N ILE A 327 7.19 -16.42 -0.61
CA ILE A 327 6.47 -17.58 -1.14
C ILE A 327 5.26 -17.83 -0.23
N SER A 328 4.04 -17.90 -0.78
CA SER A 328 2.81 -18.29 -0.10
C SER A 328 2.50 -19.74 -0.38
N PHE A 329 2.22 -20.54 0.65
CA PHE A 329 1.75 -21.91 0.48
C PHE A 329 0.25 -21.96 0.23
N CYS A 330 -0.17 -22.87 -0.64
CA CYS A 330 -1.55 -23.28 -0.83
C CYS A 330 -1.85 -24.43 0.15
N CYS A 331 -2.07 -24.11 1.44
CA CYS A 331 -2.11 -25.11 2.52
C CYS A 331 -3.23 -26.14 2.40
N GLU A 332 -4.18 -25.96 1.50
CA GLU A 332 -5.19 -26.97 1.11
C GLU A 332 -4.63 -28.09 0.25
N GLN A 333 -3.47 -27.90 -0.41
CA GLN A 333 -2.84 -28.93 -1.22
C GLN A 333 -2.23 -30.02 -0.34
N PRO A 334 -2.49 -31.31 -0.63
CA PRO A 334 -2.02 -32.44 0.21
C PRO A 334 -0.51 -32.45 0.44
N THR A 335 0.28 -32.02 -0.55
CA THR A 335 1.74 -31.97 -0.55
C THR A 335 2.30 -31.02 0.51
N VAL A 336 1.67 -29.87 0.70
CA VAL A 336 2.12 -28.79 1.61
C VAL A 336 1.16 -28.54 2.78
N SER A 337 0.16 -29.38 2.99
CA SER A 337 -0.79 -29.24 4.10
C SER A 337 -0.12 -29.37 5.48
N ALA A 338 0.90 -30.22 5.59
CA ALA A 338 1.63 -30.44 6.84
C ALA A 338 2.66 -29.33 7.10
N ALA A 339 2.62 -28.71 8.29
CA ALA A 339 3.59 -27.67 8.68
C ALA A 339 5.05 -28.14 8.59
N ALA A 340 5.32 -29.42 8.89
CA ALA A 340 6.66 -29.97 8.80
C ALA A 340 7.25 -29.93 7.38
N VAL A 341 6.43 -30.09 6.33
CA VAL A 341 6.87 -29.96 4.93
C VAL A 341 7.19 -28.50 4.62
N ARG A 342 6.31 -27.58 5.00
CA ARG A 342 6.52 -26.14 4.78
C ARG A 342 7.76 -25.62 5.50
N GLN A 343 7.98 -26.09 6.74
CA GLN A 343 9.21 -25.78 7.50
C GLN A 343 10.46 -26.37 6.84
N ALA A 344 10.40 -27.60 6.33
CA ALA A 344 11.52 -28.22 5.60
C ALA A 344 11.86 -27.43 4.34
N ILE A 345 10.86 -27.03 3.55
CA ILE A 345 11.06 -26.15 2.39
C ILE A 345 11.69 -24.83 2.79
N SER A 346 11.27 -24.25 3.95
CA SER A 346 11.86 -23.01 4.47
C SER A 346 13.34 -23.14 4.85
N TYR A 347 13.79 -24.32 5.31
CA TYR A 347 15.21 -24.63 5.53
C TYR A 347 15.99 -24.87 4.25
N CYS A 348 15.34 -25.35 3.17
CA CYS A 348 15.99 -25.59 1.88
C CYS A 348 16.17 -24.31 1.05
N PHE A 349 15.45 -23.25 1.34
CA PHE A 349 15.56 -22.01 0.58
C PHE A 349 16.77 -21.20 1.02
N ASP A 350 17.81 -21.10 0.17
CA ASP A 350 18.92 -20.17 0.37
C ASP A 350 18.47 -18.74 0.06
N LYS A 351 17.78 -18.16 1.04
CA LYS A 351 17.22 -16.80 0.93
C LYS A 351 18.29 -15.73 0.83
N ALA A 352 19.48 -15.98 1.41
CA ALA A 352 20.56 -15.01 1.36
C ALA A 352 21.11 -14.90 -0.06
N ALA A 353 21.41 -16.02 -0.71
CA ALA A 353 21.86 -16.03 -2.10
C ALA A 353 20.76 -15.50 -3.05
N PHE A 354 19.50 -15.85 -2.80
CA PHE A 354 18.37 -15.33 -3.58
C PHE A 354 18.23 -13.80 -3.46
N ALA A 355 18.29 -13.24 -2.26
CA ALA A 355 18.18 -11.80 -2.03
C ALA A 355 19.36 -11.04 -2.64
N GLU A 356 20.59 -11.59 -2.52
CA GLU A 356 21.79 -11.01 -3.14
C GLU A 356 21.64 -10.88 -4.67
N GLU A 357 21.12 -11.92 -5.32
CA GLU A 357 20.88 -11.92 -6.78
C GLU A 357 19.82 -10.89 -7.20
N ILE A 358 18.71 -10.78 -6.43
CA ILE A 358 17.57 -9.96 -6.85
C ILE A 358 17.71 -8.49 -6.43
N VAL A 359 18.16 -8.23 -5.20
CA VAL A 359 18.19 -6.87 -4.63
C VAL A 359 19.58 -6.42 -4.19
N GLY A 360 20.57 -7.32 -4.11
CA GLY A 360 21.95 -7.01 -3.68
C GLY A 360 21.97 -6.27 -2.34
N ASP A 361 22.82 -5.25 -2.24
CA ASP A 361 22.99 -4.41 -1.05
C ASP A 361 21.76 -3.54 -0.70
N TYR A 362 20.72 -3.52 -1.55
CA TYR A 362 19.53 -2.68 -1.38
C TYR A 362 18.39 -3.39 -0.64
N GLY A 363 18.65 -4.58 -0.12
CA GLY A 363 17.66 -5.36 0.64
C GLY A 363 18.27 -6.29 1.66
N GLU A 364 17.41 -6.95 2.41
CA GLU A 364 17.78 -7.90 3.46
C GLU A 364 16.76 -9.03 3.58
N VAL A 365 17.14 -10.14 4.20
CA VAL A 365 16.25 -11.27 4.49
C VAL A 365 15.62 -11.08 5.87
N PRO A 366 14.30 -10.86 5.97
CA PRO A 366 13.64 -10.71 7.27
C PRO A 366 13.47 -12.08 7.95
N ASN A 367 13.55 -12.11 9.29
CA ASN A 367 13.31 -13.32 10.09
C ASN A 367 11.83 -13.72 10.13
N GLY A 368 10.90 -12.80 9.83
CA GLY A 368 9.47 -12.99 9.86
C GLY A 368 8.77 -12.40 8.64
N PHE A 369 7.45 -12.43 8.63
CA PHE A 369 6.63 -11.91 7.54
C PHE A 369 6.34 -10.42 7.77
N TYR A 370 7.31 -9.59 7.46
CA TYR A 370 7.25 -8.14 7.62
C TYR A 370 8.17 -7.40 6.64
N GLY A 371 7.81 -6.16 6.33
CA GLY A 371 8.69 -5.22 5.62
C GLY A 371 9.42 -4.32 6.60
N LYS A 372 10.69 -3.99 6.30
CA LYS A 372 11.54 -3.15 7.18
C LYS A 372 10.98 -1.74 7.42
N GLY A 373 10.12 -1.23 6.51
CA GLY A 373 9.45 0.06 6.64
C GLY A 373 8.19 0.05 7.53
N GLN A 374 7.74 -1.10 8.07
CA GLN A 374 6.61 -1.10 9.00
C GLN A 374 6.99 -0.42 10.33
N TRP A 375 6.11 0.43 10.87
CA TRP A 375 6.40 1.26 12.04
C TRP A 375 6.83 0.44 13.28
N MET A 376 6.27 -0.76 13.50
CA MET A 376 6.68 -1.62 14.61
C MET A 376 8.10 -2.15 14.41
N VAL A 377 8.52 -2.40 13.18
CA VAL A 377 9.90 -2.83 12.86
C VAL A 377 10.86 -1.68 13.11
N GLN A 378 10.57 -0.50 12.57
CA GLN A 378 11.39 0.70 12.75
C GLN A 378 11.47 1.13 14.23
N LEU A 379 10.38 1.00 14.97
CA LEU A 379 10.37 1.29 16.42
C LEU A 379 11.23 0.30 17.22
N LEU A 380 11.23 -0.99 16.84
CA LEU A 380 12.04 -2.03 17.49
C LEU A 380 13.53 -1.95 17.11
N ASN A 381 13.85 -1.48 15.92
CA ASN A 381 15.23 -1.24 15.46
C ASN A 381 15.79 0.12 15.92
N GLY A 382 14.94 1.02 16.44
CA GLY A 382 15.33 2.37 16.85
C GLY A 382 15.46 3.38 15.69
N GLU A 383 14.96 3.05 14.51
CA GLU A 383 14.86 3.94 13.34
C GLU A 383 13.69 4.93 13.47
N LEU A 384 12.63 4.51 14.16
CA LEU A 384 11.54 5.37 14.58
C LEU A 384 11.66 5.60 16.09
N GLU A 385 11.68 6.85 16.51
CA GLU A 385 11.76 7.20 17.93
C GLU A 385 10.45 6.88 18.67
N ALA A 386 10.57 6.35 19.88
CA ALA A 386 9.41 6.18 20.74
C ALA A 386 8.82 7.54 21.12
N PRO A 387 7.49 7.74 21.04
CA PRO A 387 6.86 9.01 21.35
C PRO A 387 7.34 9.64 22.65
N GLU A 388 7.55 10.96 22.65
CA GLU A 388 8.08 11.67 23.81
C GLU A 388 7.23 11.44 25.05
N LYS A 389 5.91 11.47 24.90
CA LYS A 389 4.91 11.28 25.97
C LYS A 389 4.72 9.83 26.42
N MET A 390 5.41 8.85 25.78
CA MET A 390 5.29 7.46 26.18
C MET A 390 5.78 7.27 27.63
N PRO A 391 5.02 6.58 28.52
CA PRO A 391 5.43 6.32 29.89
C PRO A 391 6.77 5.60 29.98
N ALA A 392 7.62 5.96 30.95
CA ALA A 392 8.96 5.39 31.12
C ALA A 392 8.94 3.84 31.23
N ALA A 393 7.95 3.27 31.92
CA ALA A 393 7.77 1.82 32.02
C ALA A 393 7.50 1.17 30.65
N LYS A 394 6.75 1.83 29.77
CA LYS A 394 6.47 1.36 28.40
C LYS A 394 7.70 1.50 27.49
N LYS A 395 8.48 2.59 27.63
CA LYS A 395 9.78 2.72 26.94
C LYS A 395 10.76 1.62 27.40
N ALA A 396 10.77 1.28 28.69
CA ALA A 396 11.59 0.18 29.21
C ALA A 396 11.13 -1.20 28.68
N GLN A 397 9.81 -1.43 28.60
CA GLN A 397 9.25 -2.64 28.01
C GLN A 397 9.64 -2.76 26.53
N LEU A 398 9.50 -1.68 25.74
CA LEU A 398 9.84 -1.66 24.32
C LEU A 398 11.31 -2.05 24.08
N LYS A 399 12.24 -1.54 24.89
CA LYS A 399 13.68 -1.86 24.80
C LYS A 399 14.03 -3.33 25.07
N GLN A 400 13.12 -4.09 25.66
CA GLN A 400 13.31 -5.54 25.91
C GLN A 400 12.81 -6.40 24.74
N LEU A 401 12.06 -5.80 23.81
CA LEU A 401 11.56 -6.48 22.63
C LEU A 401 12.63 -6.47 21.52
N SER A 402 12.70 -7.55 20.73
CA SER A 402 13.68 -7.68 19.67
C SER A 402 13.13 -8.51 18.52
N LEU A 403 13.40 -8.09 17.29
CA LEU A 403 13.12 -8.86 16.07
C LEU A 403 13.84 -10.19 16.05
N ASN A 404 15.00 -10.30 16.72
CA ASN A 404 15.75 -11.55 16.87
C ASN A 404 15.01 -12.62 17.68
N SER A 405 13.92 -12.26 18.38
CA SER A 405 13.05 -13.23 19.06
C SER A 405 12.12 -13.97 18.11
N ILE A 406 11.99 -13.51 16.85
CA ILE A 406 11.18 -14.17 15.84
C ILE A 406 11.93 -15.43 15.36
N ARG A 407 11.21 -16.54 15.31
CA ARG A 407 11.73 -17.81 14.79
C ARG A 407 12.00 -17.72 13.29
N GLY A 408 13.26 -17.60 12.92
CA GLY A 408 13.71 -17.69 11.51
C GLY A 408 13.99 -19.14 11.08
N TYR A 409 14.15 -19.31 9.77
CA TYR A 409 14.67 -20.53 9.16
C TYR A 409 15.94 -20.18 8.39
N SER A 410 17.12 -20.51 8.94
CA SER A 410 18.38 -20.41 8.23
C SER A 410 18.52 -21.57 7.25
N PHE A 411 19.23 -21.38 6.15
CA PHE A 411 19.52 -22.42 5.18
C PHE A 411 20.24 -23.60 5.85
N ASP A 412 19.61 -24.81 5.84
CA ASP A 412 20.11 -26.01 6.52
C ASP A 412 19.39 -27.26 5.94
N LEU A 413 20.04 -27.91 4.97
CA LEU A 413 19.52 -29.10 4.32
C LEU A 413 19.45 -30.31 5.26
N ASP A 414 20.38 -30.41 6.21
CA ASP A 414 20.38 -31.46 7.22
C ASP A 414 19.18 -31.34 8.17
N ALA A 415 18.86 -30.13 8.60
CA ALA A 415 17.68 -29.86 9.42
C ALA A 415 16.38 -30.20 8.65
N ALA A 416 16.30 -29.82 7.37
CA ALA A 416 15.18 -30.16 6.49
C ALA A 416 14.98 -31.67 6.37
N ALA A 417 16.04 -32.42 6.02
CA ALA A 417 16.01 -33.86 5.87
C ALA A 417 15.57 -34.57 7.17
N LYS A 418 16.18 -34.21 8.31
CA LYS A 418 15.85 -34.75 9.64
C LYS A 418 14.39 -34.46 10.03
N LEU A 419 13.88 -33.28 9.66
CA LEU A 419 12.49 -32.91 9.92
C LEU A 419 11.54 -33.80 9.12
N LEU A 420 11.77 -33.95 7.82
CA LEU A 420 10.97 -34.82 6.94
C LEU A 420 11.00 -36.28 7.41
N ASP A 421 12.18 -36.81 7.77
CA ASP A 421 12.33 -38.17 8.29
C ASP A 421 11.51 -38.37 9.59
N ARG A 422 11.56 -37.40 10.51
CA ARG A 422 10.81 -37.44 11.77
C ARG A 422 9.31 -37.54 11.54
N TYR A 423 8.79 -36.90 10.52
CA TYR A 423 7.37 -36.89 10.18
C TYR A 423 6.97 -37.96 9.16
N GLY A 424 7.90 -38.92 8.88
CA GLY A 424 7.62 -40.11 8.12
C GLY A 424 7.64 -39.94 6.59
N TRP A 425 8.24 -38.86 6.10
CA TRP A 425 8.48 -38.65 4.66
C TRP A 425 9.73 -39.41 4.23
N LYS A 426 9.58 -40.54 3.57
CA LYS A 426 10.67 -41.46 3.19
C LYS A 426 11.06 -41.24 1.75
N VAL A 427 12.37 -41.30 1.43
CA VAL A 427 12.87 -41.25 0.06
C VAL A 427 12.45 -42.53 -0.68
N GLY A 428 11.74 -42.37 -1.79
CA GLY A 428 11.30 -43.46 -2.67
C GLY A 428 12.43 -43.95 -3.59
N ALA A 429 12.14 -44.96 -4.39
CA ALA A 429 13.10 -45.53 -5.35
C ALA A 429 13.46 -44.56 -6.48
N ASP A 430 12.64 -43.58 -6.74
CA ASP A 430 12.85 -42.47 -7.70
C ASP A 430 13.56 -41.27 -7.11
N GLY A 431 13.99 -41.35 -5.84
CA GLY A 431 14.64 -40.25 -5.13
C GLY A 431 13.70 -39.23 -4.53
N VAL A 432 12.38 -39.30 -4.80
CA VAL A 432 11.39 -38.35 -4.27
C VAL A 432 10.81 -38.88 -2.96
N ARG A 433 10.65 -37.99 -1.97
CA ARG A 433 10.05 -38.35 -0.69
C ARG A 433 8.54 -38.56 -0.82
N GLU A 434 8.07 -39.54 -0.09
CA GLU A 434 6.68 -39.95 -0.07
C GLU A 434 6.19 -40.25 1.35
N ASN A 435 4.94 -39.90 1.64
CA ASN A 435 4.26 -40.28 2.89
C ASN A 435 2.78 -40.59 2.60
N LYS A 436 2.32 -41.80 2.99
CA LYS A 436 0.93 -42.23 2.82
C LYS A 436 0.38 -42.05 1.38
N GLY A 437 1.23 -42.28 0.37
CA GLY A 437 0.85 -42.17 -1.04
C GLY A 437 0.92 -40.74 -1.61
N VAL A 438 1.33 -39.77 -0.83
CA VAL A 438 1.59 -38.40 -1.30
C VAL A 438 3.09 -38.24 -1.55
N LYS A 439 3.47 -37.92 -2.78
CA LYS A 439 4.85 -37.59 -3.16
C LYS A 439 5.10 -36.09 -3.06
N LEU A 440 6.33 -35.70 -2.69
CA LEU A 440 6.76 -34.30 -2.68
C LEU A 440 7.22 -33.87 -4.09
N GLU A 441 6.29 -33.86 -5.02
CA GLU A 441 6.41 -33.23 -6.34
C GLU A 441 5.57 -31.97 -6.32
N LEU A 442 6.23 -30.80 -6.30
CA LEU A 442 5.63 -29.50 -6.02
C LEU A 442 5.67 -28.59 -7.25
N THR A 443 4.76 -27.64 -7.30
CA THR A 443 4.74 -26.55 -8.28
C THR A 443 4.77 -25.20 -7.57
N LEU A 444 5.71 -24.32 -7.99
CA LEU A 444 5.79 -22.92 -7.58
C LEU A 444 5.39 -22.03 -8.77
N ALA A 445 4.25 -21.38 -8.65
CA ALA A 445 3.79 -20.37 -9.60
C ALA A 445 4.44 -19.03 -9.32
N TYR A 446 4.89 -18.32 -10.37
CA TYR A 446 5.51 -17.00 -10.27
C TYR A 446 5.08 -16.09 -11.44
N PRO A 447 5.21 -14.74 -11.31
CA PRO A 447 4.78 -13.82 -12.37
C PRO A 447 5.61 -14.01 -13.64
N LYS A 448 4.96 -14.24 -14.77
CA LYS A 448 5.59 -14.32 -16.09
C LYS A 448 6.32 -13.03 -16.42
N GLY A 449 7.50 -13.14 -17.00
CA GLY A 449 8.38 -12.01 -17.29
C GLY A 449 9.24 -11.54 -16.11
N SER A 450 9.14 -12.19 -14.94
CA SER A 450 9.99 -11.92 -13.79
C SER A 450 11.29 -12.72 -13.90
N ALA A 451 12.43 -12.08 -13.60
CA ALA A 451 13.77 -12.72 -13.56
C ALA A 451 13.97 -13.68 -12.38
N VAL A 452 13.01 -13.78 -11.45
CA VAL A 452 13.15 -14.60 -10.23
C VAL A 452 13.34 -16.10 -10.51
N ALA A 453 12.90 -16.58 -11.69
CA ALA A 453 13.04 -18.00 -12.04
C ALA A 453 14.51 -18.45 -12.13
N GLU A 454 15.38 -17.60 -12.64
CA GLU A 454 16.83 -17.87 -12.73
C GLU A 454 17.44 -17.98 -11.33
N ALA A 455 17.07 -17.07 -10.43
CA ALA A 455 17.53 -17.10 -9.04
C ALA A 455 16.98 -18.29 -8.25
N PHE A 456 15.74 -18.76 -8.52
CA PHE A 456 15.17 -19.95 -7.87
C PHE A 456 15.89 -21.25 -8.25
N GLY A 457 16.49 -21.33 -9.44
CA GLY A 457 17.21 -22.54 -9.87
C GLY A 457 18.18 -23.03 -8.79
N PRO A 458 19.29 -22.35 -8.56
CA PRO A 458 20.32 -22.77 -7.58
C PRO A 458 19.88 -22.60 -6.11
N THR A 459 18.98 -21.67 -5.79
CA THR A 459 18.68 -21.32 -4.39
C THR A 459 17.51 -22.09 -3.79
N LEU A 460 16.66 -22.71 -4.62
CA LEU A 460 15.49 -23.46 -4.15
C LEU A 460 15.28 -24.78 -4.90
N VAL A 461 15.34 -24.80 -6.25
CA VAL A 461 15.08 -26.04 -7.02
C VAL A 461 16.14 -27.09 -6.74
N ASP A 462 17.40 -26.75 -6.86
CA ASP A 462 18.51 -27.68 -6.66
C ASP A 462 18.60 -28.13 -5.21
N THR A 463 18.46 -27.23 -4.26
CA THR A 463 18.51 -27.49 -2.81
C THR A 463 17.35 -28.40 -2.34
N LEU A 464 16.15 -28.25 -2.91
CA LEU A 464 15.03 -29.15 -2.65
C LEU A 464 15.26 -30.55 -3.20
N ASN A 465 15.84 -30.65 -4.41
CA ASN A 465 16.20 -31.94 -5.00
C ASN A 465 17.19 -32.74 -4.12
N GLU A 466 18.15 -32.07 -3.47
CA GLU A 466 19.12 -32.72 -2.57
C GLU A 466 18.45 -33.39 -1.37
N VAL A 467 17.30 -32.88 -0.92
CA VAL A 467 16.54 -33.48 0.20
C VAL A 467 15.39 -34.38 -0.26
N GLY A 468 15.26 -34.65 -1.56
CA GLY A 468 14.22 -35.52 -2.13
C GLY A 468 12.87 -34.83 -2.32
N ILE A 469 12.84 -33.52 -2.55
CA ILE A 469 11.65 -32.77 -2.95
C ILE A 469 11.86 -32.27 -4.38
N LYS A 470 10.96 -32.64 -5.29
CA LYS A 470 10.99 -32.17 -6.67
C LYS A 470 10.17 -30.91 -6.82
N LEU A 471 10.76 -29.85 -7.39
CA LEU A 471 10.08 -28.58 -7.63
C LEU A 471 10.03 -28.26 -9.12
N THR A 472 8.83 -27.90 -9.61
CA THR A 472 8.60 -27.32 -10.94
C THR A 472 8.26 -25.86 -10.82
N LEU A 473 8.89 -25.01 -11.62
CA LEU A 473 8.57 -23.58 -11.70
C LEU A 473 7.56 -23.34 -12.83
N GLU A 474 6.48 -22.61 -12.54
CA GLU A 474 5.42 -22.28 -13.49
C GLU A 474 5.26 -20.78 -13.63
N ALA A 475 5.54 -20.25 -14.84
CA ALA A 475 5.32 -18.86 -15.18
C ALA A 475 3.84 -18.60 -15.49
N VAL A 476 3.18 -17.75 -14.72
CA VAL A 476 1.75 -17.43 -14.84
C VAL A 476 1.58 -15.95 -15.17
N GLU A 477 0.60 -15.64 -16.03
CA GLU A 477 0.27 -14.24 -16.32
C GLU A 477 -0.10 -13.49 -15.01
N PRO A 478 0.37 -12.25 -14.80
CA PRO A 478 0.24 -11.57 -13.51
C PRO A 478 -1.20 -11.49 -12.97
N ASN A 479 -2.19 -11.23 -13.82
CA ASN A 479 -3.59 -11.16 -13.40
C ASN A 479 -4.15 -12.52 -12.97
N ASP A 480 -3.78 -13.59 -13.68
CA ASP A 480 -4.24 -14.95 -13.35
C ASP A 480 -3.57 -15.43 -12.05
N LEU A 481 -2.28 -15.09 -11.86
CA LEU A 481 -1.57 -15.37 -10.62
C LEU A 481 -2.22 -14.66 -9.42
N LEU A 482 -2.63 -13.40 -9.56
CA LEU A 482 -3.36 -12.67 -8.54
C LEU A 482 -4.70 -13.32 -8.20
N ARG A 483 -5.47 -13.76 -9.20
CA ARG A 483 -6.75 -14.47 -9.00
C ARG A 483 -6.55 -15.77 -8.23
N GLN A 484 -5.52 -16.55 -8.56
CA GLN A 484 -5.13 -17.75 -7.81
C GLN A 484 -4.71 -17.40 -6.37
N TYR A 485 -3.85 -16.40 -6.19
CA TYR A 485 -3.40 -15.98 -4.86
C TYR A 485 -4.57 -15.52 -3.98
N TYR A 486 -5.52 -14.76 -4.52
CA TYR A 486 -6.72 -14.32 -3.81
C TYR A 486 -7.83 -15.38 -3.75
N ARG A 487 -7.57 -16.61 -4.22
CA ARG A 487 -8.54 -17.72 -4.22
C ARG A 487 -9.85 -17.37 -4.94
N GLN A 488 -9.77 -16.54 -5.95
CA GLN A 488 -10.87 -16.25 -6.88
C GLN A 488 -11.00 -17.35 -7.93
N ASP A 489 -9.87 -17.98 -8.30
CA ASP A 489 -9.80 -19.15 -9.15
C ASP A 489 -9.28 -20.38 -8.38
N GLU A 490 -9.52 -21.58 -8.91
CA GLU A 490 -8.95 -22.82 -8.40
C GLU A 490 -7.41 -22.80 -8.56
N ARG A 491 -6.69 -23.27 -7.54
CA ARG A 491 -5.22 -23.33 -7.52
C ARG A 491 -4.75 -24.75 -7.82
N SER A 492 -3.94 -24.89 -8.87
CA SER A 492 -3.26 -26.15 -9.22
C SER A 492 -1.84 -26.23 -8.65
N CYS A 493 -1.27 -25.09 -8.20
CA CYS A 493 0.07 -25.04 -7.64
C CYS A 493 0.08 -25.24 -6.12
N ASP A 494 1.24 -25.63 -5.58
CA ASP A 494 1.48 -25.80 -4.14
C ASP A 494 1.94 -24.50 -3.48
N MET A 495 2.62 -23.66 -4.25
CA MET A 495 3.23 -22.42 -3.79
C MET A 495 3.05 -21.31 -4.83
N ILE A 496 2.97 -20.08 -4.36
CA ILE A 496 2.91 -18.87 -5.20
C ILE A 496 3.95 -17.86 -4.72
N PHE A 497 4.83 -17.40 -5.62
CA PHE A 497 5.73 -16.30 -5.32
C PHE A 497 5.04 -14.95 -5.55
N MET A 498 5.06 -14.11 -4.52
CA MET A 498 4.38 -12.83 -4.49
C MET A 498 5.23 -11.75 -3.84
N ALA A 499 4.82 -10.51 -4.06
CA ALA A 499 5.26 -9.37 -3.26
C ALA A 499 4.03 -8.62 -2.72
N THR A 500 4.18 -8.02 -1.54
CA THR A 500 3.12 -7.22 -0.92
C THR A 500 3.69 -5.99 -0.25
N ASN A 501 2.86 -4.97 -0.08
CA ASN A 501 3.11 -3.87 0.85
C ASN A 501 2.08 -3.93 1.97
N PHE A 502 2.49 -3.59 3.18
CA PHE A 502 1.62 -3.50 4.33
C PHE A 502 1.20 -2.05 4.55
N ASN A 503 -0.06 -1.87 4.89
CA ASN A 503 -0.56 -0.58 5.34
C ASN A 503 -0.05 -0.27 6.74
N VAL A 504 -0.05 1.00 7.10
CA VAL A 504 0.26 1.46 8.46
C VAL A 504 -0.66 0.80 9.49
N VAL A 505 -1.94 0.67 9.18
CA VAL A 505 -2.88 -0.17 9.94
C VAL A 505 -2.58 -1.64 9.60
N TYR A 506 -1.83 -2.30 10.46
CA TYR A 506 -1.53 -3.72 10.29
C TYR A 506 -2.43 -4.56 11.21
N ASP A 507 -3.51 -5.07 10.65
CA ASP A 507 -4.47 -5.96 11.32
C ASP A 507 -4.65 -7.25 10.51
N PRO A 508 -3.90 -8.31 10.82
CA PRO A 508 -3.94 -9.55 10.05
C PRO A 508 -5.07 -10.51 10.45
N ALA A 509 -5.98 -10.15 11.36
CA ALA A 509 -6.94 -11.10 11.92
C ALA A 509 -7.80 -11.79 10.84
N GLU A 510 -8.34 -11.03 9.88
CA GLU A 510 -9.16 -11.62 8.81
C GLU A 510 -8.35 -12.51 7.86
N ASN A 511 -7.06 -12.21 7.66
CA ASN A 511 -6.18 -13.00 6.79
C ASN A 511 -5.90 -14.41 7.33
N TYR A 512 -6.16 -14.65 8.61
CA TYR A 512 -5.95 -15.95 9.28
C TYR A 512 -7.22 -16.44 9.98
N ALA A 513 -8.38 -15.85 9.71
CA ALA A 513 -9.65 -16.32 10.26
C ALA A 513 -9.96 -17.77 9.82
N THR A 514 -10.51 -18.56 10.74
CA THR A 514 -10.72 -20.01 10.54
C THR A 514 -12.12 -20.38 10.10
N ASP A 515 -13.07 -19.43 10.17
CA ASP A 515 -14.45 -19.65 9.73
C ASP A 515 -14.59 -19.67 8.20
N ASP A 516 -15.66 -20.29 7.71
CA ASP A 516 -15.86 -20.50 6.28
C ASP A 516 -16.12 -19.19 5.50
N ALA A 517 -16.63 -18.15 6.13
CA ALA A 517 -16.88 -16.87 5.46
C ALA A 517 -15.56 -16.17 5.05
N HIS A 518 -14.48 -16.40 5.80
CA HIS A 518 -13.15 -15.85 5.53
C HIS A 518 -12.22 -16.80 4.76
N GLN A 519 -12.68 -18.03 4.45
CA GLN A 519 -11.91 -19.01 3.64
C GLN A 519 -11.98 -18.71 2.14
N THR A 520 -11.80 -17.45 1.77
CA THR A 520 -11.85 -16.94 0.40
C THR A 520 -10.68 -15.97 0.21
N VAL A 521 -10.94 -14.79 -0.37
CA VAL A 521 -9.95 -13.73 -0.61
C VAL A 521 -9.23 -13.23 0.64
N TYR A 522 -9.82 -13.39 1.81
CA TYR A 522 -9.20 -12.97 3.08
C TYR A 522 -8.11 -13.94 3.52
N ASN A 523 -8.43 -15.23 3.77
CA ASN A 523 -7.43 -16.23 4.13
C ASN A 523 -6.79 -16.86 2.88
N ARG A 524 -5.79 -16.20 2.35
CA ARG A 524 -5.13 -16.55 1.08
C ARG A 524 -4.35 -17.84 1.14
N THR A 525 -3.79 -18.18 2.30
CA THR A 525 -3.00 -19.41 2.49
C THR A 525 -3.87 -20.67 2.71
N ALA A 526 -5.17 -20.51 2.94
CA ALA A 526 -6.10 -21.57 3.34
C ALA A 526 -5.74 -22.29 4.65
N LEU A 527 -4.76 -21.78 5.41
CA LEU A 527 -4.41 -22.35 6.70
C LEU A 527 -5.52 -22.08 7.73
N LYS A 528 -6.03 -23.15 8.36
CA LYS A 528 -6.98 -23.06 9.48
C LYS A 528 -6.26 -23.43 10.77
N ASP A 529 -5.89 -22.42 11.58
CA ASP A 529 -5.29 -22.59 12.89
C ASP A 529 -5.79 -21.54 13.87
N ASP A 530 -6.45 -21.97 14.94
CA ASP A 530 -7.06 -21.09 15.92
C ASP A 530 -6.02 -20.34 16.79
N ASN A 531 -4.83 -20.89 17.01
CA ASN A 531 -3.80 -20.20 17.79
C ASN A 531 -3.22 -19.02 16.99
N LEU A 532 -2.97 -19.22 15.68
CA LEU A 532 -2.52 -18.18 14.79
C LEU A 532 -3.59 -17.07 14.70
N TYR A 533 -4.85 -17.45 14.43
CA TYR A 533 -5.97 -16.51 14.38
C TYR A 533 -6.12 -15.72 15.69
N ASN A 534 -6.14 -16.41 16.83
CA ASN A 534 -6.27 -15.75 18.13
C ASN A 534 -5.10 -14.80 18.43
N SER A 535 -3.86 -15.12 18.01
CA SER A 535 -2.72 -14.22 18.18
C SER A 535 -2.90 -12.92 17.39
N ALA A 536 -3.45 -12.99 16.17
CA ALA A 536 -3.79 -11.82 15.36
C ALA A 536 -4.91 -10.98 16.01
N VAL A 537 -5.98 -11.63 16.50
CA VAL A 537 -7.07 -10.95 17.22
C VAL A 537 -6.56 -10.24 18.49
N GLN A 538 -5.59 -10.83 19.20
CA GLN A 538 -4.99 -10.18 20.37
C GLN A 538 -4.20 -8.91 20.01
N MET A 539 -3.58 -8.84 18.84
CA MET A 539 -2.95 -7.60 18.35
C MET A 539 -4.01 -6.50 18.21
N ARG A 540 -5.09 -6.77 17.46
CA ARG A 540 -6.24 -5.86 17.24
C ARG A 540 -6.77 -5.31 18.56
N LYS A 541 -6.94 -6.17 19.57
CA LYS A 541 -7.49 -5.84 20.89
C LYS A 541 -6.50 -5.19 21.86
N THR A 542 -5.33 -4.76 21.41
CA THR A 542 -4.42 -3.97 22.25
C THR A 542 -5.08 -2.64 22.58
N VAL A 543 -4.91 -2.19 23.83
CA VAL A 543 -5.43 -0.87 24.26
C VAL A 543 -4.83 0.23 23.38
N PRO A 544 -5.64 1.14 22.84
CA PRO A 544 -5.15 2.27 22.04
C PRO A 544 -4.02 3.04 22.76
N GLY A 545 -2.96 3.36 22.01
CA GLY A 545 -1.79 4.06 22.55
C GLY A 545 -0.77 3.16 23.25
N ASP A 546 -1.07 1.87 23.53
CA ASP A 546 -0.09 0.93 24.07
C ASP A 546 0.80 0.32 22.99
N LEU A 547 1.70 1.14 22.41
CA LEU A 547 2.64 0.73 21.36
C LEU A 547 3.52 -0.46 21.80
N ALA A 548 4.05 -0.45 23.02
CA ALA A 548 4.87 -1.54 23.52
C ALA A 548 4.07 -2.85 23.66
N GLY A 549 2.83 -2.77 24.11
CA GLY A 549 1.91 -3.91 24.15
C GLY A 549 1.58 -4.44 22.76
N TYR A 550 1.35 -3.56 21.79
CA TYR A 550 1.11 -3.96 20.40
C TYR A 550 2.34 -4.65 19.80
N CYS A 551 3.54 -4.07 19.93
CA CYS A 551 4.79 -4.68 19.45
C CYS A 551 5.05 -6.06 20.06
N ALA A 552 4.78 -6.24 21.36
CA ALA A 552 4.93 -7.54 22.02
C ALA A 552 3.96 -8.58 21.44
N ARG A 553 2.72 -8.22 21.19
CA ARG A 553 1.71 -9.10 20.59
C ARG A 553 2.01 -9.37 19.12
N TRP A 554 2.51 -8.38 18.39
CA TRP A 554 2.96 -8.55 17.01
C TRP A 554 4.13 -9.54 16.92
N LEU A 555 5.15 -9.47 17.80
CA LEU A 555 6.22 -10.46 17.86
C LEU A 555 5.69 -11.88 18.17
N ASN A 556 4.71 -11.98 19.08
CA ASN A 556 4.06 -13.27 19.36
C ASN A 556 3.31 -13.81 18.14
N PHE A 557 2.58 -12.96 17.41
CA PHE A 557 1.92 -13.33 16.16
C PHE A 557 2.93 -13.79 15.10
N GLN A 558 4.03 -13.05 14.91
CA GLN A 558 5.11 -13.44 13.99
C GLN A 558 5.68 -14.82 14.32
N ASN A 559 5.89 -15.11 15.61
CA ASN A 559 6.38 -16.41 16.06
C ASN A 559 5.40 -17.55 15.75
N HIS A 560 4.09 -17.34 15.96
CA HIS A 560 3.07 -18.32 15.54
C HIS A 560 3.04 -18.49 14.03
N LEU A 561 3.10 -17.40 13.28
CA LEU A 561 3.11 -17.44 11.82
C LEU A 561 4.31 -18.25 11.30
N MET A 562 5.50 -17.97 11.79
CA MET A 562 6.70 -18.71 11.39
C MET A 562 6.68 -20.17 11.88
N MET A 563 6.05 -20.46 13.03
CA MET A 563 5.89 -21.83 13.51
C MET A 563 5.00 -22.68 12.58
N TYR A 564 3.92 -22.12 12.06
CA TYR A 564 3.04 -22.83 11.11
C TYR A 564 3.53 -22.71 9.66
N ALA A 565 4.41 -21.75 9.40
CA ALA A 565 5.05 -21.47 8.10
C ALA A 565 4.07 -21.50 6.89
N PRO A 566 2.95 -20.75 6.92
CA PRO A 566 2.10 -20.66 5.74
C PRO A 566 2.71 -19.79 4.63
N VAL A 567 3.80 -19.08 4.96
CA VAL A 567 4.58 -18.23 4.06
C VAL A 567 6.06 -18.37 4.34
N ILE A 568 6.91 -18.14 3.33
CA ILE A 568 8.36 -18.01 3.48
C ILE A 568 8.74 -16.59 3.06
N PRO A 569 9.18 -15.73 3.99
CA PRO A 569 9.76 -14.43 3.64
C PRO A 569 11.01 -14.62 2.76
N ALA A 570 11.09 -13.93 1.64
CA ALA A 570 12.26 -14.00 0.75
C ALA A 570 13.20 -12.82 0.98
N TYR A 571 12.74 -11.60 0.76
CA TYR A 571 13.49 -10.38 1.03
C TYR A 571 12.56 -9.19 1.29
N THR A 572 13.07 -8.19 2.00
CA THR A 572 12.55 -6.81 2.06
C THR A 572 13.63 -5.87 1.55
N ASN A 573 13.28 -4.71 1.00
CA ASN A 573 14.23 -3.82 0.35
C ASN A 573 13.91 -2.35 0.64
N ASP A 574 14.78 -1.45 0.19
CA ASP A 574 14.55 -0.02 0.20
C ASP A 574 13.94 0.43 -1.13
N TYR A 575 13.20 1.53 -1.07
CA TYR A 575 12.89 2.37 -2.21
C TYR A 575 13.95 3.45 -2.33
N TYR A 576 14.31 3.79 -3.56
CA TYR A 576 15.15 4.92 -3.89
C TYR A 576 14.36 5.92 -4.71
N ASP A 577 14.39 7.17 -4.29
CA ASP A 577 13.91 8.28 -5.12
C ASP A 577 15.12 9.08 -5.61
N PHE A 578 15.13 9.37 -6.91
CA PHE A 578 16.17 10.15 -7.58
C PHE A 578 15.56 11.45 -8.09
N TYR A 579 16.18 12.59 -7.78
CA TYR A 579 15.58 13.88 -8.10
C TYR A 579 16.60 14.97 -8.40
N VAL A 580 16.14 16.02 -9.07
CA VAL A 580 16.96 17.20 -9.41
C VAL A 580 17.35 17.99 -8.16
N SER A 581 18.53 18.59 -8.16
CA SER A 581 19.05 19.36 -7.03
C SER A 581 18.21 20.62 -6.68
N GLY A 582 17.32 21.05 -7.59
CA GLY A 582 16.36 22.13 -7.34
C GLY A 582 15.19 21.75 -6.45
N LEU A 583 14.88 20.45 -6.30
CA LEU A 583 13.82 19.99 -5.39
C LEU A 583 14.34 20.01 -3.94
N LYS A 584 13.75 20.84 -3.08
CA LYS A 584 14.13 21.03 -1.68
C LYS A 584 12.99 20.69 -0.75
N ASP A 585 13.31 20.38 0.51
CA ASP A 585 12.35 20.02 1.55
C ASP A 585 11.47 18.82 1.16
N TYR A 586 12.02 17.92 0.33
CA TYR A 586 11.38 16.69 -0.10
C TYR A 586 11.60 15.57 0.94
N ASP A 587 10.68 15.47 1.90
CA ASP A 587 10.77 14.56 3.05
C ASP A 587 9.90 13.31 2.83
N VAL A 588 10.39 12.40 1.98
CA VAL A 588 9.74 11.11 1.69
C VAL A 588 10.16 10.05 2.71
N THR A 589 9.20 9.24 3.16
CA THR A 589 9.43 8.17 4.14
C THR A 589 8.56 6.95 3.82
N SER A 590 8.70 5.88 4.59
CA SER A 590 7.82 4.70 4.52
C SER A 590 6.33 5.01 4.73
N TYR A 591 6.01 6.17 5.33
CA TYR A 591 4.64 6.60 5.67
C TYR A 591 4.19 7.82 4.88
N GLN A 592 5.12 8.53 4.27
CA GLN A 592 4.89 9.75 3.50
C GLN A 592 5.41 9.53 2.08
N THR A 593 4.51 9.16 1.18
CA THR A 593 4.81 8.94 -0.23
C THR A 593 5.21 10.26 -0.91
N TRP A 594 5.81 10.19 -2.10
CA TRP A 594 6.18 11.37 -2.87
C TRP A 594 5.01 12.35 -3.04
N SER A 595 3.80 11.84 -3.29
CA SER A 595 2.59 12.64 -3.51
C SER A 595 2.13 13.42 -2.26
N LYS A 596 2.48 12.95 -1.07
CA LYS A 596 2.31 13.68 0.20
C LYS A 596 3.51 14.59 0.48
N ALA A 597 4.73 14.09 0.30
CA ALA A 597 5.96 14.82 0.57
C ALA A 597 6.07 16.10 -0.28
N ILE A 598 5.59 16.05 -1.52
CA ILE A 598 5.63 17.17 -2.46
C ILE A 598 4.84 18.41 -1.99
N VAL A 599 3.87 18.23 -1.08
CA VAL A 599 3.09 19.34 -0.51
C VAL A 599 3.94 20.29 0.32
N GLY A 600 4.98 19.77 0.99
CA GLY A 600 5.93 20.56 1.76
C GLY A 600 7.17 20.98 0.97
N ALA A 601 7.40 20.39 -0.21
CA ALA A 601 8.59 20.63 -1.01
C ALA A 601 8.53 21.95 -1.80
N THR A 602 9.72 22.43 -2.19
CA THR A 602 9.90 23.61 -3.04
C THR A 602 10.77 23.24 -4.24
N LEU A 603 10.56 23.94 -5.37
CA LEU A 603 11.35 23.78 -6.58
C LEU A 603 12.01 25.14 -6.92
N GLY A 604 13.36 25.17 -6.96
CA GLY A 604 14.10 26.42 -7.16
C GLY A 604 15.41 26.27 -7.91
#